data_1f532dd8efd6a240d789342f03cb7fef
#
_entry.id   1f532dd8efd6a240d789342f03cb7fef
#
_cell.length_a   1.000
_cell.length_b   1.000
_cell.length_c   1.000
_cell.angle_alpha   90.00
_cell.angle_beta   90.00
_cell.angle_gamma   90.00
#
_symmetry.space_group_name_H-M   'P 1'
#
loop_
_entity.id
_entity.type
_entity.pdbx_description
1 polymer ?
#
loop_
_entity_poly.entity_id
_entity_poly.type
_entity_poly.pdbx_seq_one_letter_code
_entity_poly.pdbx_strand_id
1 'polypeptide(L)'
;MKKQKQQGIKKRLTKGFVKAAVIGAIAAMIGVVALLIAASQYEKALNRYGFTQGDIGKAMTAFSESRSALRAVVGYDEEAVIKKQTELHTEKKEAFNTYMEELDRTLRFDEGRTAYDEVLRALDGYWELDEQVLQLAVSDDADGYLKAQELDTGDLTTQYENVYAQFVNLMNVCVEKGDRAEKNLRHMELIMLIVILVIVISSFWSSVILGKKMAGDIEKPMVALADRLQSFAQGDLVSEFPECNTEDEIAYMIRVAKEMADNLNLIITDAGELLGQMADGNYAIGTKIEEKYVGQFGALKNAMRKMNRQMNSTLEQVEEAAKQVSAGAENLAQSAQSLAEGATDQAGSVEELTATITNITDSVTRT
;
A
#
# COMPACT_ATOMS: atom_id res chain seq x y z
N MET A 1 18.51 25.36 3.41
CA MET A 1 18.16 23.93 3.39
C MET A 1 16.88 23.74 4.20
N LYS A 2 15.79 23.30 3.54
CA LYS A 2 14.50 23.06 4.20
C LYS A 2 14.66 21.83 5.13
N LYS A 3 14.46 22.02 6.44
CA LYS A 3 14.30 20.91 7.41
C LYS A 3 13.18 19.99 6.90
N GLN A 4 13.54 18.88 6.27
CA GLN A 4 12.60 17.81 5.99
C GLN A 4 12.21 17.22 7.36
N LYS A 5 10.93 17.39 7.71
CA LYS A 5 10.34 16.91 8.97
C LYS A 5 10.62 15.41 9.11
N GLN A 6 11.33 15.01 10.18
CA GLN A 6 11.56 13.61 10.56
C GLN A 6 10.25 12.81 10.41
N GLN A 7 10.20 11.92 9.45
CA GLN A 7 9.07 11.01 9.29
C GLN A 7 9.53 9.62 9.69
N GLY A 8 9.23 9.23 10.93
CA GLY A 8 9.53 7.91 11.46
C GLY A 8 9.01 6.78 10.54
N ILE A 9 9.62 5.60 10.65
CA ILE A 9 9.28 4.38 9.88
C ILE A 9 7.78 4.13 9.91
N LYS A 10 7.13 4.22 11.10
CA LYS A 10 5.68 4.09 11.27
C LYS A 10 4.90 5.01 10.32
N LYS A 11 5.30 6.28 10.24
CA LYS A 11 4.59 7.28 9.42
C LYS A 11 4.82 7.05 7.92
N ARG A 12 6.00 6.59 7.51
CA ARG A 12 6.30 6.21 6.12
C ARG A 12 5.49 4.98 5.69
N LEU A 13 5.45 3.92 6.52
CA LEU A 13 4.64 2.72 6.31
C LEU A 13 3.16 3.07 6.22
N THR A 14 2.63 3.82 7.20
CA THR A 14 1.22 4.22 7.21
C THR A 14 0.86 5.02 5.94
N LYS A 15 1.70 5.99 5.53
CA LYS A 15 1.47 6.73 4.28
C LYS A 15 1.50 5.85 3.04
N GLY A 16 2.38 4.84 3.00
CA GLY A 16 2.44 3.90 1.89
C GLY A 16 1.19 3.04 1.80
N PHE A 17 0.75 2.46 2.92
CA PHE A 17 -0.48 1.68 2.97
C PHE A 17 -1.72 2.52 2.66
N VAL A 18 -1.80 3.75 3.18
CA VAL A 18 -2.91 4.67 2.87
C VAL A 18 -2.93 5.00 1.37
N LYS A 19 -1.78 5.26 0.73
CA LYS A 19 -1.73 5.49 -0.71
C LYS A 19 -2.22 4.28 -1.51
N ALA A 20 -1.77 3.07 -1.15
CA ALA A 20 -2.21 1.84 -1.80
C ALA A 20 -3.72 1.62 -1.61
N ALA A 21 -4.24 1.84 -0.39
CA ALA A 21 -5.68 1.74 -0.09
C ALA A 21 -6.51 2.77 -0.87
N VAL A 22 -6.04 4.02 -0.98
CA VAL A 22 -6.73 5.08 -1.75
C VAL A 22 -6.77 4.73 -3.24
N ILE A 23 -5.67 4.22 -3.82
CA ILE A 23 -5.64 3.78 -5.22
C ILE A 23 -6.65 2.65 -5.43
N GLY A 24 -6.70 1.65 -4.53
CA GLY A 24 -7.67 0.56 -4.58
C GLY A 24 -9.12 1.04 -4.42
N ALA A 25 -9.38 1.97 -3.50
CA ALA A 25 -10.71 2.56 -3.30
C ALA A 25 -11.19 3.36 -4.53
N ILE A 26 -10.32 4.12 -5.18
CA ILE A 26 -10.64 4.83 -6.42
C ILE A 26 -10.98 3.82 -7.53
N ALA A 27 -10.19 2.75 -7.69
CA ALA A 27 -10.47 1.70 -8.66
C ALA A 27 -11.84 1.05 -8.43
N ALA A 28 -12.18 0.72 -7.18
CA ALA A 28 -13.48 0.17 -6.81
C ALA A 28 -14.63 1.14 -7.10
N MET A 29 -14.46 2.42 -6.77
CA MET A 29 -15.46 3.46 -7.04
C MET A 29 -15.75 3.61 -8.53
N ILE A 30 -14.73 3.61 -9.38
CA ILE A 30 -14.88 3.65 -10.84
C ILE A 30 -15.68 2.43 -11.32
N GLY A 31 -15.40 1.23 -10.78
CA GLY A 31 -16.14 0.01 -11.09
C GLY A 31 -17.63 0.10 -10.72
N VAL A 32 -17.96 0.63 -9.54
CA VAL A 32 -19.34 0.85 -9.11
C VAL A 32 -20.07 1.85 -10.02
N VAL A 33 -19.41 2.98 -10.33
CA VAL A 33 -19.99 4.00 -11.23
C VAL A 33 -20.24 3.42 -12.63
N ALA A 34 -19.31 2.65 -13.17
CA ALA A 34 -19.46 1.99 -14.45
C ALA A 34 -20.67 1.02 -14.47
N LEU A 35 -20.85 0.24 -13.40
CA LEU A 35 -21.98 -0.68 -13.24
C LEU A 35 -23.31 0.07 -13.16
N LEU A 36 -23.39 1.19 -12.44
CA LEU A 36 -24.60 2.01 -12.36
C LEU A 36 -24.96 2.63 -13.72
N ILE A 37 -23.95 3.10 -14.48
CA ILE A 37 -24.15 3.61 -15.82
C ILE A 37 -24.69 2.51 -16.73
N ALA A 38 -24.08 1.31 -16.71
CA ALA A 38 -24.55 0.18 -17.50
C ALA A 38 -25.99 -0.18 -17.17
N ALA A 39 -26.33 -0.36 -15.88
CA ALA A 39 -27.68 -0.65 -15.42
C ALA A 39 -28.71 0.38 -15.93
N SER A 40 -28.40 1.67 -15.80
CA SER A 40 -29.28 2.74 -16.28
C SER A 40 -29.48 2.72 -17.82
N GLN A 41 -28.44 2.37 -18.58
CA GLN A 41 -28.55 2.27 -20.03
C GLN A 41 -29.36 1.04 -20.46
N TYR A 42 -29.20 -0.10 -19.78
CA TYR A 42 -30.03 -1.28 -20.02
C TYR A 42 -31.50 -1.02 -19.70
N GLU A 43 -31.80 -0.38 -18.58
CA GLU A 43 -33.16 0.01 -18.22
C GLU A 43 -33.81 0.92 -19.29
N LYS A 44 -33.07 1.94 -19.76
CA LYS A 44 -33.52 2.83 -20.83
C LYS A 44 -33.80 2.06 -22.13
N ALA A 45 -32.92 1.15 -22.51
CA ALA A 45 -33.10 0.37 -23.73
C ALA A 45 -34.35 -0.56 -23.63
N LEU A 46 -34.53 -1.22 -22.49
CA LEU A 46 -35.67 -2.09 -22.22
C LEU A 46 -36.99 -1.30 -22.24
N ASN A 47 -37.04 -0.19 -21.51
CA ASN A 47 -38.25 0.65 -21.44
C ASN A 47 -38.59 1.30 -22.81
N ARG A 48 -37.56 1.72 -23.56
CA ARG A 48 -37.77 2.47 -24.80
C ARG A 48 -38.09 1.58 -26.01
N TYR A 49 -37.55 0.36 -26.02
CA TYR A 49 -37.69 -0.54 -27.16
C TYR A 49 -38.37 -1.87 -26.82
N GLY A 50 -37.97 -2.52 -25.71
CA GLY A 50 -38.48 -3.83 -25.35
C GLY A 50 -39.95 -3.83 -24.96
N PHE A 51 -40.37 -3.01 -24.01
CA PHE A 51 -41.79 -2.93 -23.60
C PHE A 51 -42.65 -2.34 -24.67
N THR A 52 -42.18 -1.36 -25.45
CA THR A 52 -42.91 -0.80 -26.60
C THR A 52 -43.27 -1.86 -27.65
N GLN A 53 -42.38 -2.82 -27.95
CA GLN A 53 -42.70 -3.93 -28.83
C GLN A 53 -43.87 -4.81 -28.30
N GLY A 54 -43.87 -5.04 -26.98
CA GLY A 54 -44.96 -5.73 -26.31
C GLY A 54 -46.29 -5.02 -26.45
N ASP A 55 -46.32 -3.70 -26.31
CA ASP A 55 -47.52 -2.89 -26.40
C ASP A 55 -48.03 -2.81 -27.87
N ILE A 56 -47.12 -2.70 -28.86
CA ILE A 56 -47.48 -2.84 -30.29
C ILE A 56 -48.13 -4.21 -30.55
N GLY A 57 -47.54 -5.29 -30.01
CA GLY A 57 -48.13 -6.65 -30.16
C GLY A 57 -49.49 -6.78 -29.55
N LYS A 58 -49.77 -6.18 -28.38
CA LYS A 58 -51.09 -6.14 -27.76
C LYS A 58 -52.10 -5.37 -28.62
N ALA A 59 -51.72 -4.20 -29.15
CA ALA A 59 -52.54 -3.39 -30.01
C ALA A 59 -52.88 -4.15 -31.30
N MET A 60 -51.90 -4.77 -31.96
CA MET A 60 -52.14 -5.60 -33.16
C MET A 60 -53.07 -6.79 -32.90
N THR A 61 -52.91 -7.43 -31.72
CA THR A 61 -53.76 -8.54 -31.33
C THR A 61 -55.21 -8.07 -31.13
N ALA A 62 -55.42 -7.02 -30.36
CA ALA A 62 -56.74 -6.46 -30.10
C ALA A 62 -57.41 -5.97 -31.41
N PHE A 63 -56.65 -5.35 -32.31
CA PHE A 63 -57.12 -4.95 -33.65
C PHE A 63 -57.57 -6.14 -34.48
N SER A 64 -56.75 -7.21 -34.52
CA SER A 64 -57.12 -8.44 -35.26
C SER A 64 -58.31 -9.19 -34.66
N GLU A 65 -58.42 -9.20 -33.30
CA GLU A 65 -59.58 -9.82 -32.63
C GLU A 65 -60.83 -9.02 -32.84
N SER A 66 -60.80 -7.67 -32.83
CA SER A 66 -61.90 -6.79 -33.17
C SER A 66 -62.41 -7.09 -34.63
N ARG A 67 -61.44 -7.15 -35.58
CA ARG A 67 -61.73 -7.50 -36.98
C ARG A 67 -62.36 -8.89 -37.15
N SER A 68 -61.80 -9.86 -36.40
CA SER A 68 -62.36 -11.25 -36.44
C SER A 68 -63.78 -11.33 -35.90
N ALA A 69 -64.09 -10.59 -34.83
CA ALA A 69 -65.44 -10.51 -34.28
C ALA A 69 -66.39 -9.84 -35.21
N LEU A 70 -66.03 -8.74 -35.89
CA LEU A 70 -66.86 -8.09 -36.90
C LEU A 70 -67.12 -9.02 -38.05
N ARG A 71 -66.14 -9.77 -38.57
CA ARG A 71 -66.35 -10.80 -39.62
C ARG A 71 -67.33 -11.89 -39.22
N ALA A 72 -67.30 -12.27 -37.92
CA ALA A 72 -68.26 -13.21 -37.40
C ALA A 72 -69.69 -12.62 -37.33
N VAL A 73 -69.83 -11.32 -36.99
CA VAL A 73 -71.12 -10.62 -37.06
C VAL A 73 -71.69 -10.65 -38.50
N VAL A 74 -70.87 -10.43 -39.52
CA VAL A 74 -71.23 -10.43 -40.93
C VAL A 74 -71.44 -11.84 -41.48
N GLY A 75 -70.83 -12.86 -40.89
CA GLY A 75 -70.83 -14.24 -41.43
C GLY A 75 -71.85 -15.19 -40.81
N TYR A 76 -72.47 -14.87 -39.69
CA TYR A 76 -73.44 -15.72 -38.99
C TYR A 76 -74.86 -15.14 -39.02
N ASP A 77 -75.84 -16.00 -39.12
CA ASP A 77 -77.27 -15.62 -39.14
C ASP A 77 -77.94 -15.81 -37.75
N GLU A 78 -77.27 -16.40 -36.80
CA GLU A 78 -77.79 -16.68 -35.45
C GLU A 78 -77.71 -15.46 -34.55
N GLU A 79 -78.85 -14.91 -34.14
CA GLU A 79 -78.96 -13.68 -33.34
C GLU A 79 -78.10 -13.70 -32.08
N ALA A 80 -78.06 -14.86 -31.37
CA ALA A 80 -77.27 -15.02 -30.16
C ALA A 80 -75.72 -14.90 -30.43
N VAL A 81 -75.28 -15.40 -31.61
CA VAL A 81 -73.86 -15.29 -32.05
C VAL A 81 -73.57 -13.87 -32.47
N ILE A 82 -74.45 -13.23 -33.24
CA ILE A 82 -74.30 -11.84 -33.68
C ILE A 82 -74.14 -10.92 -32.46
N LYS A 83 -75.05 -11.04 -31.47
CA LYS A 83 -74.94 -10.23 -30.23
C LYS A 83 -73.65 -10.45 -29.52
N LYS A 84 -73.25 -11.70 -29.29
CA LYS A 84 -71.97 -12.01 -28.60
C LYS A 84 -70.77 -11.47 -29.34
N GLN A 85 -70.75 -11.56 -30.66
CA GLN A 85 -69.63 -11.09 -31.46
C GLN A 85 -69.56 -9.54 -31.52
N THR A 86 -70.73 -8.88 -31.52
CA THR A 86 -70.80 -7.42 -31.41
C THR A 86 -70.23 -6.91 -30.05
N GLU A 87 -70.63 -7.60 -28.97
CA GLU A 87 -70.04 -7.30 -27.66
C GLU A 87 -68.53 -7.51 -27.64
N LEU A 88 -68.05 -8.63 -28.23
CA LEU A 88 -66.60 -8.90 -28.32
C LEU A 88 -65.86 -7.87 -29.17
N HIS A 89 -66.45 -7.50 -30.35
CA HIS A 89 -65.93 -6.46 -31.23
C HIS A 89 -65.67 -5.13 -30.44
N THR A 90 -66.73 -4.69 -29.73
CA THR A 90 -66.67 -3.48 -28.91
C THR A 90 -65.60 -3.58 -27.82
N GLU A 91 -65.52 -4.68 -27.07
CA GLU A 91 -64.52 -4.94 -26.06
C GLU A 91 -63.11 -4.84 -26.64
N LYS A 92 -62.88 -5.47 -27.79
CA LYS A 92 -61.52 -5.49 -28.42
C LYS A 92 -61.16 -4.14 -29.02
N LYS A 93 -62.12 -3.37 -29.52
CA LYS A 93 -61.91 -1.97 -29.97
C LYS A 93 -61.52 -1.05 -28.81
N GLU A 94 -62.18 -1.20 -27.64
CA GLU A 94 -61.80 -0.45 -26.42
C GLU A 94 -60.39 -0.84 -25.94
N ALA A 95 -60.10 -2.13 -25.89
CA ALA A 95 -58.76 -2.61 -25.54
C ALA A 95 -57.66 -2.08 -26.50
N PHE A 96 -57.95 -2.10 -27.81
CA PHE A 96 -57.08 -1.49 -28.81
C PHE A 96 -56.83 -0.03 -28.55
N ASN A 97 -57.85 0.78 -28.29
CA ASN A 97 -57.69 2.21 -27.98
C ASN A 97 -56.81 2.42 -26.74
N THR A 98 -57.00 1.60 -25.70
CA THR A 98 -56.19 1.64 -24.49
C THR A 98 -54.71 1.38 -24.81
N TYR A 99 -54.38 0.37 -25.63
CA TYR A 99 -53.02 0.07 -26.03
C TYR A 99 -52.41 1.16 -26.92
N MET A 100 -53.20 1.80 -27.77
CA MET A 100 -52.77 2.93 -28.59
C MET A 100 -52.42 4.14 -27.73
N GLU A 101 -53.17 4.43 -26.66
CA GLU A 101 -52.82 5.46 -25.69
C GLU A 101 -51.50 5.15 -24.93
N GLU A 102 -51.27 3.88 -24.58
CA GLU A 102 -50.00 3.45 -23.98
C GLU A 102 -48.83 3.65 -24.93
N LEU A 103 -49.00 3.28 -26.20
CA LEU A 103 -48.00 3.49 -27.25
C LEU A 103 -47.69 4.98 -27.46
N ASP A 104 -48.71 5.85 -27.45
CA ASP A 104 -48.49 7.30 -27.53
C ASP A 104 -47.62 7.84 -26.43
N ARG A 105 -47.69 7.28 -25.22
CA ARG A 105 -46.87 7.66 -24.06
C ARG A 105 -45.46 7.06 -24.11
N THR A 106 -45.26 5.87 -24.64
CA THR A 106 -44.00 5.11 -24.61
C THR A 106 -43.11 5.37 -25.80
N LEU A 107 -43.63 5.70 -26.97
CA LEU A 107 -42.88 6.03 -28.18
C LEU A 107 -42.19 7.41 -28.07
N ARG A 108 -40.91 7.40 -27.60
CA ARG A 108 -40.11 8.60 -27.31
C ARG A 108 -38.94 8.82 -28.28
N PHE A 109 -38.94 8.17 -29.43
CA PHE A 109 -37.88 8.34 -30.44
C PHE A 109 -38.51 8.65 -31.81
N ASP A 110 -37.83 9.47 -32.61
CA ASP A 110 -38.36 10.15 -33.77
C ASP A 110 -38.88 9.18 -34.84
N GLU A 111 -38.11 8.15 -35.19
CA GLU A 111 -38.53 7.16 -36.22
C GLU A 111 -39.72 6.32 -35.77
N GLY A 112 -39.77 5.95 -34.47
CA GLY A 112 -40.95 5.25 -33.92
C GLY A 112 -42.16 6.16 -33.92
N ARG A 113 -42.01 7.44 -33.61
CA ARG A 113 -43.12 8.41 -33.67
C ARG A 113 -43.65 8.59 -35.10
N THR A 114 -42.73 8.72 -36.05
CA THR A 114 -43.12 8.81 -37.47
C THR A 114 -43.91 7.58 -37.93
N ALA A 115 -43.43 6.36 -37.59
CA ALA A 115 -44.13 5.12 -37.95
C ALA A 115 -45.50 4.99 -37.23
N TYR A 116 -45.60 5.46 -35.98
CA TYR A 116 -46.86 5.52 -35.24
C TYR A 116 -47.87 6.48 -35.88
N ASP A 117 -47.42 7.66 -36.31
CA ASP A 117 -48.26 8.63 -37.01
C ASP A 117 -48.76 8.08 -38.36
N GLU A 118 -48.03 7.15 -39.00
CA GLU A 118 -48.52 6.41 -40.19
C GLU A 118 -49.61 5.40 -39.85
N VAL A 119 -49.47 4.72 -38.69
CA VAL A 119 -50.55 3.87 -38.17
C VAL A 119 -51.82 4.69 -37.92
N LEU A 120 -51.69 5.86 -37.25
CA LEU A 120 -52.85 6.72 -36.97
C LEU A 120 -53.52 7.20 -38.27
N ARG A 121 -52.74 7.58 -39.29
CA ARG A 121 -53.28 7.97 -40.62
C ARG A 121 -53.97 6.84 -41.32
N ALA A 122 -53.50 5.60 -41.21
CA ALA A 122 -54.12 4.43 -41.78
C ALA A 122 -55.42 4.06 -41.04
N LEU A 123 -55.53 4.36 -39.75
CA LEU A 123 -56.74 4.10 -38.94
C LEU A 123 -57.85 5.13 -39.20
N ASP A 124 -57.55 6.31 -39.72
CA ASP A 124 -58.49 7.43 -39.88
C ASP A 124 -59.72 7.05 -40.66
N GLY A 125 -59.64 6.29 -41.75
CA GLY A 125 -60.77 5.82 -42.49
C GLY A 125 -61.28 4.41 -42.12
N TYR A 126 -60.46 3.64 -41.38
CA TYR A 126 -60.81 2.24 -41.03
C TYR A 126 -62.02 2.15 -40.07
N TRP A 127 -61.95 2.89 -38.97
CA TRP A 127 -62.99 2.83 -37.94
C TRP A 127 -64.35 3.39 -38.42
N GLU A 128 -64.33 4.34 -39.34
CA GLU A 128 -65.56 4.82 -39.96
C GLU A 128 -66.22 3.74 -40.78
N LEU A 129 -65.46 3.03 -41.61
CA LEU A 129 -65.95 1.94 -42.43
C LEU A 129 -66.34 0.69 -41.61
N ASP A 130 -65.54 0.38 -40.55
CA ASP A 130 -65.81 -0.67 -39.57
C ASP A 130 -67.19 -0.48 -38.90
N GLU A 131 -67.47 0.72 -38.42
CA GLU A 131 -68.74 1.08 -37.82
C GLU A 131 -69.94 0.99 -38.85
N GLN A 132 -69.67 1.44 -40.05
CA GLN A 132 -70.66 1.32 -41.12
C GLN A 132 -71.02 -0.14 -41.42
N VAL A 133 -70.02 -1.02 -41.52
CA VAL A 133 -70.21 -2.44 -41.73
C VAL A 133 -70.95 -3.06 -40.56
N LEU A 134 -70.62 -2.72 -39.33
CA LEU A 134 -71.27 -3.22 -38.11
C LEU A 134 -72.79 -2.84 -38.13
N GLN A 135 -73.09 -1.56 -38.39
CA GLN A 135 -74.48 -1.05 -38.43
C GLN A 135 -75.31 -1.72 -39.51
N LEU A 136 -74.75 -1.94 -40.71
CA LEU A 136 -75.42 -2.63 -41.79
C LEU A 136 -75.67 -4.14 -41.48
N ALA A 137 -74.64 -4.80 -40.81
CA ALA A 137 -74.75 -6.23 -40.51
C ALA A 137 -75.73 -6.54 -39.40
N VAL A 138 -76.03 -5.62 -38.48
CA VAL A 138 -76.98 -5.79 -37.38
C VAL A 138 -78.37 -5.21 -37.73
N SER A 139 -78.59 -4.66 -38.96
CA SER A 139 -79.87 -4.15 -39.42
C SER A 139 -80.75 -5.30 -39.87
N ASP A 140 -82.05 -5.18 -39.64
CA ASP A 140 -83.06 -6.15 -40.13
C ASP A 140 -83.34 -6.09 -41.68
N ASP A 141 -82.47 -5.38 -42.40
CA ASP A 141 -82.58 -5.18 -43.83
C ASP A 141 -81.70 -6.16 -44.66
N ALA A 142 -82.29 -7.01 -45.48
CA ALA A 142 -81.52 -7.95 -46.30
C ALA A 142 -80.59 -7.29 -47.31
N ASP A 143 -80.91 -6.11 -47.85
CA ASP A 143 -80.04 -5.36 -48.73
C ASP A 143 -78.84 -4.73 -47.92
N GLY A 144 -79.13 -4.28 -46.69
CA GLY A 144 -78.10 -3.82 -45.77
C GLY A 144 -77.08 -4.89 -45.41
N TYR A 145 -77.51 -6.12 -45.14
CA TYR A 145 -76.68 -7.29 -44.90
C TYR A 145 -75.76 -7.65 -46.08
N LEU A 146 -76.28 -7.71 -47.29
CA LEU A 146 -75.47 -7.94 -48.50
C LEU A 146 -74.45 -6.86 -48.73
N LYS A 147 -74.81 -5.64 -48.50
CA LYS A 147 -73.85 -4.49 -48.55
C LYS A 147 -72.78 -4.55 -47.47
N ALA A 148 -73.12 -5.01 -46.27
CA ALA A 148 -72.13 -5.25 -45.20
C ALA A 148 -71.13 -6.32 -45.65
N GLN A 149 -71.53 -7.41 -46.25
CA GLN A 149 -70.65 -8.45 -46.79
C GLN A 149 -69.75 -7.92 -47.92
N GLU A 150 -70.29 -7.13 -48.85
CA GLU A 150 -69.48 -6.48 -49.90
C GLU A 150 -68.41 -5.57 -49.34
N LEU A 151 -68.77 -4.67 -48.42
CA LEU A 151 -67.84 -3.77 -47.78
C LEU A 151 -66.81 -4.53 -46.91
N ASP A 152 -67.24 -5.56 -46.17
CA ASP A 152 -66.34 -6.35 -45.32
C ASP A 152 -65.25 -7.09 -46.12
N THR A 153 -65.67 -7.72 -47.25
CA THR A 153 -64.77 -8.48 -48.12
C THR A 153 -63.97 -7.61 -49.08
N GLY A 154 -64.40 -6.37 -49.38
CA GLY A 154 -63.77 -5.41 -50.26
C GLY A 154 -62.95 -4.35 -49.53
N ASP A 155 -63.57 -3.18 -49.36
CA ASP A 155 -62.89 -1.98 -48.89
C ASP A 155 -62.34 -2.10 -47.46
N LEU A 156 -63.15 -2.70 -46.55
CA LEU A 156 -62.66 -2.82 -45.14
C LEU A 156 -61.53 -3.83 -45.01
N THR A 157 -61.49 -4.89 -45.80
CA THR A 157 -60.35 -5.81 -45.85
C THR A 157 -59.07 -5.08 -46.34
N THR A 158 -59.20 -4.28 -47.41
CA THR A 158 -58.07 -3.51 -47.95
C THR A 158 -57.57 -2.51 -46.96
N GLN A 159 -58.43 -1.81 -46.23
CA GLN A 159 -58.01 -0.89 -45.18
C GLN A 159 -57.38 -1.60 -43.95
N TYR A 160 -57.94 -2.75 -43.54
CA TYR A 160 -57.42 -3.61 -42.55
C TYR A 160 -55.94 -4.00 -42.85
N GLU A 161 -55.71 -4.51 -44.08
CA GLU A 161 -54.38 -4.90 -44.52
C GLU A 161 -53.41 -3.74 -44.54
N ASN A 162 -53.84 -2.54 -44.91
CA ASN A 162 -53.02 -1.33 -44.85
C ASN A 162 -52.65 -0.96 -43.40
N VAL A 163 -53.64 -0.91 -42.49
CA VAL A 163 -53.37 -0.63 -41.06
C VAL A 163 -52.43 -1.68 -40.48
N TYR A 164 -52.65 -2.96 -40.74
CA TYR A 164 -51.82 -4.03 -40.27
C TYR A 164 -50.40 -3.93 -40.80
N ALA A 165 -50.21 -3.56 -42.07
CA ALA A 165 -48.90 -3.31 -42.66
C ALA A 165 -48.16 -2.15 -41.96
N GLN A 166 -48.87 -1.09 -41.58
CA GLN A 166 -48.23 0.03 -40.81
C GLN A 166 -47.85 -0.40 -39.40
N PHE A 167 -48.62 -1.25 -38.74
CA PHE A 167 -48.21 -1.84 -37.45
C PHE A 167 -46.98 -2.73 -37.59
N VAL A 168 -46.89 -3.54 -38.64
CA VAL A 168 -45.69 -4.35 -38.92
C VAL A 168 -44.46 -3.43 -39.15
N ASN A 169 -44.66 -2.33 -39.90
CA ASN A 169 -43.59 -1.33 -40.08
C ASN A 169 -43.14 -0.70 -38.74
N LEU A 170 -44.07 -0.27 -37.91
CA LEU A 170 -43.81 0.26 -36.59
C LEU A 170 -43.03 -0.76 -35.70
N MET A 171 -43.47 -2.03 -35.70
CA MET A 171 -42.81 -3.12 -35.01
C MET A 171 -41.38 -3.29 -35.51
N ASN A 172 -41.17 -3.32 -36.84
CA ASN A 172 -39.82 -3.47 -37.41
C ASN A 172 -38.89 -2.32 -37.05
N VAL A 173 -39.39 -1.08 -37.06
CA VAL A 173 -38.62 0.11 -36.61
C VAL A 173 -38.22 -0.06 -35.15
N CYS A 174 -39.11 -0.49 -34.27
CA CYS A 174 -38.79 -0.71 -32.86
C CYS A 174 -37.79 -1.85 -32.66
N VAL A 175 -37.93 -2.97 -33.40
CA VAL A 175 -36.97 -4.08 -33.35
C VAL A 175 -35.58 -3.64 -33.82
N GLU A 176 -35.50 -2.98 -35.00
CA GLU A 176 -34.20 -2.51 -35.52
C GLU A 176 -33.47 -1.54 -34.57
N LYS A 177 -34.23 -0.62 -33.94
CA LYS A 177 -33.65 0.28 -32.93
C LYS A 177 -33.25 -0.45 -31.65
N GLY A 178 -34.01 -1.43 -31.23
CA GLY A 178 -33.67 -2.32 -30.13
C GLY A 178 -32.36 -3.06 -30.38
N ASP A 179 -32.23 -3.69 -31.55
CA ASP A 179 -31.02 -4.42 -31.96
C ASP A 179 -29.77 -3.50 -32.03
N ARG A 180 -29.96 -2.29 -32.55
CA ARG A 180 -28.88 -1.29 -32.58
C ARG A 180 -28.48 -0.85 -31.15
N ALA A 181 -29.46 -0.65 -30.28
CA ALA A 181 -29.21 -0.32 -28.88
C ALA A 181 -28.50 -1.46 -28.17
N GLU A 182 -28.88 -2.71 -28.38
CA GLU A 182 -28.18 -3.88 -27.81
C GLU A 182 -26.72 -3.94 -28.26
N LYS A 183 -26.45 -3.80 -29.56
CA LYS A 183 -25.05 -3.79 -30.06
C LYS A 183 -24.23 -2.69 -29.45
N ASN A 184 -24.76 -1.47 -29.31
CA ASN A 184 -24.07 -0.36 -28.68
C ASN A 184 -23.82 -0.62 -27.20
N LEU A 185 -24.79 -1.19 -26.48
CA LEU A 185 -24.63 -1.57 -25.07
C LEU A 185 -23.56 -2.64 -24.90
N ARG A 186 -23.52 -3.64 -25.74
CA ARG A 186 -22.49 -4.70 -25.74
C ARG A 186 -21.10 -4.14 -25.99
N HIS A 187 -20.94 -3.20 -26.93
CA HIS A 187 -19.67 -2.51 -27.15
C HIS A 187 -19.25 -1.66 -25.95
N MET A 188 -20.18 -0.93 -25.36
CA MET A 188 -19.92 -0.13 -24.15
C MET A 188 -19.52 -1.00 -22.97
N GLU A 189 -20.19 -2.15 -22.78
CA GLU A 189 -19.88 -3.14 -21.75
C GLU A 189 -18.45 -3.67 -21.91
N LEU A 190 -18.05 -4.07 -23.14
CA LEU A 190 -16.71 -4.55 -23.44
C LEU A 190 -15.64 -3.48 -23.15
N ILE A 191 -15.88 -2.24 -23.56
CA ILE A 191 -14.96 -1.12 -23.28
C ILE A 191 -14.82 -0.89 -21.77
N MET A 192 -15.94 -0.86 -21.03
CA MET A 192 -15.92 -0.70 -19.59
C MET A 192 -15.15 -1.83 -18.90
N LEU A 193 -15.34 -3.07 -19.33
CA LEU A 193 -14.65 -4.24 -18.79
C LEU A 193 -13.13 -4.12 -19.01
N ILE A 194 -12.69 -3.73 -20.21
CA ILE A 194 -11.28 -3.50 -20.51
C ILE A 194 -10.70 -2.38 -19.64
N VAL A 195 -11.41 -1.27 -19.50
CA VAL A 195 -10.98 -0.13 -18.68
C VAL A 195 -10.81 -0.54 -17.21
N ILE A 196 -11.80 -1.26 -16.66
CA ILE A 196 -11.73 -1.76 -15.28
C ILE A 196 -10.54 -2.70 -15.12
N LEU A 197 -10.31 -3.62 -16.06
CA LEU A 197 -9.19 -4.56 -16.02
C LEU A 197 -7.84 -3.83 -16.03
N VAL A 198 -7.68 -2.82 -16.87
CA VAL A 198 -6.46 -1.99 -16.93
C VAL A 198 -6.23 -1.26 -15.61
N ILE A 199 -7.28 -0.68 -15.01
CA ILE A 199 -7.19 0.01 -13.72
C ILE A 199 -6.78 -0.96 -12.61
N VAL A 200 -7.37 -2.15 -12.55
CA VAL A 200 -7.04 -3.18 -11.54
C VAL A 200 -5.58 -3.62 -11.66
N ILE A 201 -5.12 -3.92 -12.89
CA ILE A 201 -3.73 -4.32 -13.15
C ILE A 201 -2.76 -3.18 -12.77
N SER A 202 -3.06 -1.95 -13.18
CA SER A 202 -2.25 -0.77 -12.84
C SER A 202 -2.17 -0.54 -11.33
N SER A 203 -3.29 -0.67 -10.61
CA SER A 203 -3.36 -0.57 -9.15
C SER A 203 -2.50 -1.64 -8.47
N PHE A 204 -2.59 -2.89 -8.94
CA PHE A 204 -1.78 -3.99 -8.43
C PHE A 204 -0.27 -3.72 -8.61
N TRP A 205 0.17 -3.40 -9.82
CA TRP A 205 1.58 -3.09 -10.10
C TRP A 205 2.09 -1.89 -9.30
N SER A 206 1.29 -0.83 -9.19
CA SER A 206 1.63 0.35 -8.38
C SER A 206 1.84 -0.02 -6.91
N SER A 207 0.98 -0.88 -6.35
CA SER A 207 1.09 -1.36 -4.96
C SER A 207 2.34 -2.21 -4.75
N VAL A 208 2.68 -3.10 -5.69
CA VAL A 208 3.90 -3.94 -5.63
C VAL A 208 5.17 -3.08 -5.70
N ILE A 209 5.23 -2.11 -6.63
CA ILE A 209 6.38 -1.21 -6.76
C ILE A 209 6.56 -0.38 -5.49
N LEU A 210 5.46 0.17 -4.95
CA LEU A 210 5.50 0.94 -3.71
C LEU A 210 5.96 0.10 -2.53
N GLY A 211 5.44 -1.14 -2.40
CA GLY A 211 5.82 -2.09 -1.36
C GLY A 211 7.31 -2.46 -1.42
N LYS A 212 7.81 -2.84 -2.61
CA LYS A 212 9.24 -3.16 -2.81
C LYS A 212 10.15 -1.97 -2.48
N LYS A 213 9.79 -0.77 -2.91
CA LYS A 213 10.56 0.43 -2.59
C LYS A 213 10.62 0.68 -1.09
N MET A 214 9.48 0.60 -0.40
CA MET A 214 9.41 0.82 1.05
C MET A 214 10.16 -0.26 1.84
N ALA A 215 10.05 -1.52 1.43
CA ALA A 215 10.81 -2.62 2.04
C ALA A 215 12.32 -2.41 1.88
N GLY A 216 12.79 -2.10 0.67
CA GLY A 216 14.21 -1.85 0.43
C GLY A 216 14.79 -0.63 1.16
N ASP A 217 14.01 0.42 1.36
CA ASP A 217 14.41 1.61 2.12
C ASP A 217 14.59 1.32 3.63
N ILE A 218 14.02 0.23 4.14
CA ILE A 218 14.15 -0.21 5.54
C ILE A 218 15.18 -1.34 5.64
N GLU A 219 15.06 -2.37 4.83
CA GLU A 219 15.87 -3.59 4.88
C GLU A 219 17.35 -3.31 4.66
N LYS A 220 17.71 -2.58 3.60
CA LYS A 220 19.11 -2.34 3.24
C LYS A 220 19.93 -1.66 4.33
N PRO A 221 19.50 -0.53 4.92
CA PRO A 221 20.25 0.10 6.01
C PRO A 221 20.29 -0.75 7.29
N MET A 222 19.22 -1.51 7.57
CA MET A 222 19.16 -2.39 8.74
C MET A 222 20.14 -3.56 8.63
N VAL A 223 20.20 -4.23 7.46
CA VAL A 223 21.17 -5.30 7.21
C VAL A 223 22.59 -4.76 7.29
N ALA A 224 22.88 -3.63 6.63
CA ALA A 224 24.21 -3.00 6.69
C ALA A 224 24.60 -2.62 8.13
N LEU A 225 23.67 -2.13 8.94
CA LEU A 225 23.93 -1.86 10.37
C LEU A 225 24.20 -3.15 11.15
N ALA A 226 23.41 -4.21 10.90
CA ALA A 226 23.61 -5.50 11.56
C ALA A 226 24.98 -6.09 11.25
N ASP A 227 25.40 -6.09 9.97
CA ASP A 227 26.71 -6.56 9.53
C ASP A 227 27.83 -5.74 10.19
N ARG A 228 27.67 -4.41 10.25
CA ARG A 228 28.65 -3.52 10.90
C ARG A 228 28.73 -3.77 12.41
N LEU A 229 27.60 -3.97 13.09
CA LEU A 229 27.57 -4.31 14.51
C LEU A 229 28.19 -5.68 14.79
N GLN A 230 28.07 -6.63 13.87
CA GLN A 230 28.73 -7.92 13.97
C GLN A 230 30.26 -7.78 13.90
N SER A 231 30.79 -6.97 12.96
CA SER A 231 32.22 -6.66 12.90
C SER A 231 32.69 -5.92 14.15
N PHE A 232 31.89 -4.96 14.66
CA PHE A 232 32.14 -4.28 15.90
C PHE A 232 32.26 -5.24 17.09
N ALA A 233 31.35 -6.22 17.19
CA ALA A 233 31.40 -7.25 18.24
C ALA A 233 32.62 -8.18 18.13
N GLN A 234 33.26 -8.25 16.97
CA GLN A 234 34.52 -8.97 16.72
C GLN A 234 35.78 -8.09 17.00
N GLY A 235 35.60 -6.85 17.48
CA GLY A 235 36.68 -5.95 17.85
C GLY A 235 37.04 -4.91 16.79
N ASP A 236 36.36 -4.85 15.66
CA ASP A 236 36.57 -3.79 14.68
C ASP A 236 35.86 -2.49 15.14
N LEU A 237 36.63 -1.62 15.75
CA LEU A 237 36.13 -0.31 16.25
C LEU A 237 36.29 0.82 15.24
N VAL A 238 37.03 0.61 14.14
CA VAL A 238 37.50 1.66 13.26
C VAL A 238 36.72 1.76 11.94
N SER A 239 36.20 0.64 11.43
CA SER A 239 35.48 0.62 10.16
C SER A 239 34.27 1.56 10.19
N GLU A 240 33.98 2.19 9.04
CA GLU A 240 32.89 3.16 8.91
C GLU A 240 31.52 2.51 9.07
N PHE A 241 30.62 3.24 9.72
CA PHE A 241 29.20 2.87 9.79
C PHE A 241 28.48 3.23 8.50
N PRO A 242 27.44 2.46 8.11
CA PRO A 242 26.71 2.71 6.89
C PRO A 242 26.07 4.10 6.90
N GLU A 243 26.11 4.77 5.75
CA GLU A 243 25.39 6.02 5.55
C GLU A 243 23.88 5.75 5.37
N CYS A 244 23.04 6.56 5.99
CA CYS A 244 21.60 6.52 5.85
C CYS A 244 21.10 7.86 5.34
N ASN A 245 20.47 7.84 4.16
CA ASN A 245 19.92 9.03 3.50
C ASN A 245 18.56 9.46 4.08
N THR A 246 18.11 8.83 5.16
CA THR A 246 16.85 9.14 5.85
C THR A 246 17.12 9.76 7.21
N GLU A 247 16.19 10.57 7.71
CA GLU A 247 16.22 11.11 9.09
C GLU A 247 15.16 10.40 9.95
N ASP A 248 15.16 9.06 9.92
CA ASP A 248 14.23 8.22 10.65
C ASP A 248 14.91 7.50 11.84
N GLU A 249 14.21 6.57 12.45
CA GLU A 249 14.69 5.79 13.59
C GLU A 249 15.92 4.95 13.24
N ILE A 250 16.10 4.53 11.98
CA ILE A 250 17.27 3.77 11.53
C ILE A 250 18.51 4.68 11.51
N ALA A 251 18.37 5.88 10.95
CA ALA A 251 19.46 6.87 10.96
C ALA A 251 19.87 7.25 12.39
N TYR A 252 18.89 7.33 13.31
CA TYR A 252 19.18 7.54 14.72
C TYR A 252 19.97 6.36 15.33
N MET A 253 19.55 5.11 15.05
CA MET A 253 20.26 3.91 15.52
C MET A 253 21.71 3.85 15.00
N ILE A 254 21.92 4.13 13.70
CA ILE A 254 23.26 4.17 13.10
C ILE A 254 24.14 5.21 13.79
N ARG A 255 23.61 6.41 14.04
CA ARG A 255 24.36 7.50 14.72
C ARG A 255 24.74 7.11 16.15
N VAL A 256 23.80 6.56 16.93
CA VAL A 256 24.09 6.12 18.31
C VAL A 256 25.09 4.97 18.33
N ALA A 257 25.00 4.03 17.40
CA ALA A 257 25.96 2.94 17.27
C ALA A 257 27.36 3.45 16.89
N LYS A 258 27.43 4.45 16.00
CA LYS A 258 28.68 5.11 15.64
C LYS A 258 29.29 5.83 16.84
N GLU A 259 28.52 6.66 17.56
CA GLU A 259 28.98 7.34 18.77
C GLU A 259 29.47 6.35 19.83
N MET A 260 28.84 5.20 19.98
CA MET A 260 29.27 4.14 20.88
C MET A 260 30.61 3.57 20.43
N ALA A 261 30.78 3.27 19.14
CA ALA A 261 32.04 2.74 18.60
C ALA A 261 33.18 3.76 18.74
N ASP A 262 32.96 5.03 18.40
CA ASP A 262 33.91 6.10 18.49
C ASP A 262 34.40 6.31 19.97
N ASN A 263 33.46 6.32 20.92
CA ASN A 263 33.79 6.45 22.34
C ASN A 263 34.57 5.24 22.87
N LEU A 264 34.17 4.01 22.47
CA LEU A 264 34.90 2.79 22.83
C LEU A 264 36.32 2.79 22.25
N ASN A 265 36.47 3.17 20.98
CA ASN A 265 37.77 3.25 20.33
C ASN A 265 38.68 4.23 21.05
N LEU A 266 38.17 5.41 21.42
CA LEU A 266 38.95 6.41 22.19
C LEU A 266 39.38 5.85 23.54
N ILE A 267 38.50 5.19 24.30
CA ILE A 267 38.80 4.63 25.62
C ILE A 267 39.83 3.50 25.53
N ILE A 268 39.69 2.60 24.57
CA ILE A 268 40.60 1.45 24.38
C ILE A 268 41.96 1.92 23.92
N THR A 269 42.04 2.90 23.02
CA THR A 269 43.28 3.49 22.55
C THR A 269 44.01 4.19 23.70
N ASP A 270 43.33 5.06 24.47
CA ASP A 270 43.90 5.76 25.61
C ASP A 270 44.38 4.78 26.70
N ALA A 271 43.59 3.77 27.02
CA ALA A 271 43.96 2.73 27.98
C ALA A 271 45.18 1.93 27.50
N GLY A 272 45.22 1.60 26.20
CA GLY A 272 46.39 0.92 25.59
C GLY A 272 47.67 1.75 25.64
N GLU A 273 47.58 3.06 25.32
CA GLU A 273 48.71 3.98 25.42
C GLU A 273 49.21 4.12 26.85
N LEU A 274 48.31 4.29 27.83
CA LEU A 274 48.66 4.37 29.25
C LEU A 274 49.34 3.10 29.72
N LEU A 275 48.77 1.92 29.42
CA LEU A 275 49.37 0.63 29.80
C LEU A 275 50.74 0.40 29.14
N GLY A 276 50.88 0.81 27.85
CA GLY A 276 52.16 0.77 27.15
C GLY A 276 53.21 1.61 27.81
N GLN A 277 52.92 2.87 28.15
CA GLN A 277 53.86 3.74 28.88
C GLN A 277 54.21 3.21 30.28
N MET A 278 53.24 2.63 30.98
CA MET A 278 53.49 1.97 32.27
C MET A 278 54.41 0.75 32.11
N ALA A 279 54.29 -0.02 31.03
CA ALA A 279 55.18 -1.12 30.70
C ALA A 279 56.63 -0.65 30.43
N ASP A 280 56.78 0.55 29.86
CA ASP A 280 58.08 1.21 29.64
C ASP A 280 58.63 1.87 30.91
N GLY A 281 57.95 1.73 32.04
CA GLY A 281 58.40 2.25 33.33
C GLY A 281 57.98 3.69 33.62
N ASN A 282 57.16 4.29 32.77
CA ASN A 282 56.66 5.65 33.00
C ASN A 282 55.31 5.60 33.75
N TYR A 283 55.38 5.84 35.07
CA TYR A 283 54.22 5.88 35.97
C TYR A 283 53.71 7.28 36.29
N ALA A 284 54.39 8.33 35.79
CA ALA A 284 53.98 9.71 35.98
C ALA A 284 52.99 10.23 34.94
N ILE A 285 52.01 9.38 34.57
CA ILE A 285 51.07 9.61 33.48
C ILE A 285 49.62 9.48 33.91
N GLY A 286 48.72 10.06 33.14
CA GLY A 286 47.28 9.96 33.35
C GLY A 286 46.51 10.08 32.02
N THR A 287 45.24 9.68 32.03
CA THR A 287 44.39 9.83 30.85
C THR A 287 44.20 11.28 30.43
N LYS A 288 44.17 11.52 29.09
CA LYS A 288 43.92 12.84 28.48
C LYS A 288 42.43 13.05 28.18
N ILE A 289 41.63 11.98 28.30
CA ILE A 289 40.18 11.94 27.93
C ILE A 289 39.31 11.57 29.14
N GLU A 290 39.60 12.17 30.30
CA GLU A 290 38.97 11.82 31.57
C GLU A 290 37.44 11.87 31.51
N GLU A 291 36.85 12.80 30.75
CA GLU A 291 35.43 13.00 30.56
C GLU A 291 34.77 11.87 29.76
N LYS A 292 35.53 11.05 29.02
CA LYS A 292 35.04 9.91 28.29
C LYS A 292 34.84 8.64 29.13
N TYR A 293 35.53 8.55 30.26
CA TYR A 293 35.42 7.43 31.19
C TYR A 293 34.18 7.55 32.10
N VAL A 294 32.98 7.49 31.47
CA VAL A 294 31.71 7.60 32.20
C VAL A 294 31.15 6.23 32.57
N GLY A 295 30.28 6.18 33.57
CA GLY A 295 29.59 4.93 34.00
C GLY A 295 30.61 3.84 34.40
N GLN A 296 30.48 2.65 33.87
CA GLN A 296 31.34 1.50 34.16
C GLN A 296 32.81 1.70 33.71
N PHE A 297 33.06 2.53 32.72
CA PHE A 297 34.42 2.87 32.29
C PHE A 297 35.20 3.68 33.37
N GLY A 298 34.47 4.38 34.25
CA GLY A 298 35.06 5.03 35.42
C GLY A 298 35.78 4.05 36.36
N ALA A 299 35.30 2.81 36.48
CA ALA A 299 35.95 1.78 37.27
C ALA A 299 37.33 1.38 36.69
N LEU A 300 37.40 1.24 35.34
CA LEU A 300 38.65 0.98 34.63
C LEU A 300 39.66 2.09 34.85
N LYS A 301 39.26 3.37 34.66
CA LYS A 301 40.08 4.53 34.94
C LYS A 301 40.63 4.50 36.36
N ASN A 302 39.76 4.27 37.35
CA ASN A 302 40.17 4.26 38.77
C ASN A 302 41.14 3.11 39.09
N ALA A 303 40.94 1.93 38.46
CA ALA A 303 41.85 0.79 38.62
C ALA A 303 43.24 1.10 38.05
N MET A 304 43.31 1.68 36.83
CA MET A 304 44.58 2.10 36.23
C MET A 304 45.28 3.17 37.08
N ARG A 305 44.56 4.16 37.57
CA ARG A 305 45.11 5.18 38.49
C ARG A 305 45.64 4.57 39.78
N LYS A 306 44.91 3.63 40.38
CA LYS A 306 45.35 2.97 41.60
C LYS A 306 46.63 2.17 41.34
N MET A 307 46.67 1.40 40.25
CA MET A 307 47.85 0.64 39.87
C MET A 307 49.06 1.57 39.65
N ASN A 308 48.88 2.66 38.90
CA ASN A 308 49.90 3.64 38.61
C ASN A 308 50.46 4.25 39.91
N ARG A 309 49.60 4.69 40.82
CA ARG A 309 50.07 5.26 42.15
C ARG A 309 50.80 4.21 42.97
N GLN A 310 50.34 2.96 43.01
CA GLN A 310 50.95 1.89 43.78
C GLN A 310 52.33 1.54 43.23
N MET A 311 52.46 1.45 41.89
CA MET A 311 53.82 1.23 41.29
C MET A 311 54.76 2.37 41.51
N ASN A 312 54.31 3.62 41.37
CA ASN A 312 55.14 4.78 41.63
C ASN A 312 55.62 4.79 43.09
N SER A 313 54.70 4.57 44.03
CA SER A 313 55.08 4.48 45.47
C SER A 313 56.03 3.31 45.75
N THR A 314 55.86 2.17 45.09
CA THR A 314 56.80 1.05 45.24
C THR A 314 58.19 1.37 44.71
N LEU A 315 58.26 2.05 43.55
CA LEU A 315 59.56 2.48 42.98
C LEU A 315 60.22 3.50 43.83
N GLU A 316 59.49 4.47 44.42
CA GLU A 316 60.03 5.42 45.40
C GLU A 316 60.64 4.73 46.65
N GLN A 317 59.95 3.70 47.17
CA GLN A 317 60.45 2.89 48.29
C GLN A 317 61.69 2.07 47.90
N VAL A 318 61.76 1.52 46.70
CA VAL A 318 62.91 0.80 46.16
C VAL A 318 64.09 1.77 46.01
N GLU A 319 63.84 2.96 45.47
CA GLU A 319 64.88 3.99 45.37
C GLU A 319 65.47 4.42 46.75
N GLU A 320 64.57 4.64 47.73
CA GLU A 320 64.98 4.97 49.08
C GLU A 320 65.78 3.80 49.73
N ALA A 321 65.31 2.56 49.57
CA ALA A 321 66.00 1.38 50.04
C ALA A 321 67.44 1.26 49.37
N ALA A 322 67.48 1.51 48.06
CA ALA A 322 68.75 1.49 47.32
C ALA A 322 69.72 2.55 47.81
N LYS A 323 69.27 3.81 48.15
CA LYS A 323 70.02 4.85 48.74
C LYS A 323 70.57 4.45 50.12
N GLN A 324 69.68 3.82 50.92
CA GLN A 324 70.12 3.36 52.26
C GLN A 324 71.16 2.23 52.16
N VAL A 325 71.04 1.31 51.24
CA VAL A 325 72.01 0.24 50.96
C VAL A 325 73.32 0.86 50.49
N SER A 326 73.31 1.85 49.60
CA SER A 326 74.50 2.57 49.11
C SER A 326 75.20 3.29 50.24
N ALA A 327 74.48 4.03 51.09
CA ALA A 327 75.03 4.70 52.25
C ALA A 327 75.60 3.70 53.26
N GLY A 328 74.91 2.57 53.49
CA GLY A 328 75.40 1.47 54.31
C GLY A 328 76.72 0.85 53.82
N ALA A 329 76.80 0.64 52.49
CA ALA A 329 78.02 0.12 51.83
C ALA A 329 79.22 1.12 51.98
N GLU A 330 78.97 2.45 51.85
CA GLU A 330 79.99 3.47 52.04
C GLU A 330 80.47 3.51 53.47
N ASN A 331 79.54 3.45 54.44
CA ASN A 331 79.91 3.38 55.86
C ASN A 331 80.74 2.11 56.19
N LEU A 332 80.37 0.98 55.56
CA LEU A 332 81.07 -0.31 55.71
C LEU A 332 82.49 -0.16 55.13
N ALA A 333 82.63 0.42 53.93
CA ALA A 333 83.94 0.69 53.31
C ALA A 333 84.85 1.58 54.24
N GLN A 334 84.27 2.68 54.77
CA GLN A 334 84.94 3.57 55.70
C GLN A 334 85.38 2.82 56.99
N SER A 335 84.46 1.97 57.51
CA SER A 335 84.75 1.16 58.69
C SER A 335 85.90 0.16 58.46
N ALA A 336 85.84 -0.49 57.28
CA ALA A 336 86.87 -1.43 56.82
C ALA A 336 88.25 -0.75 56.69
N GLN A 337 88.24 0.46 56.13
CA GLN A 337 89.47 1.28 56.01
C GLN A 337 90.07 1.63 57.41
N SER A 338 89.20 2.12 58.30
CA SER A 338 89.61 2.42 59.67
C SER A 338 90.12 1.21 60.43
N LEU A 339 89.50 0.06 60.19
CA LEU A 339 89.94 -1.24 60.76
C LEU A 339 91.33 -1.62 60.20
N ALA A 340 91.56 -1.46 58.91
CA ALA A 340 92.87 -1.71 58.27
C ALA A 340 93.95 -0.79 58.81
N GLU A 341 93.65 0.51 59.00
CA GLU A 341 94.58 1.47 59.62
C GLU A 341 94.86 1.07 61.05
N GLY A 342 93.84 0.77 61.84
CA GLY A 342 94.01 0.32 63.22
C GLY A 342 94.81 -1.00 63.37
N ALA A 343 94.56 -1.93 62.42
CA ALA A 343 95.37 -3.19 62.39
C ALA A 343 96.83 -2.93 62.04
N THR A 344 97.12 -1.95 61.18
CA THR A 344 98.48 -1.52 60.86
C THR A 344 99.18 -0.89 62.07
N ASP A 345 98.49 0.01 62.76
CA ASP A 345 99.01 0.62 64.01
C ASP A 345 99.20 -0.41 65.12
N GLN A 346 98.28 -1.38 65.24
CA GLN A 346 98.48 -2.51 66.17
C GLN A 346 99.72 -3.35 65.81
N ALA A 347 99.91 -3.67 64.53
CA ALA A 347 101.08 -4.42 64.06
C ALA A 347 102.37 -3.65 64.38
N GLY A 348 102.42 -2.34 64.14
CA GLY A 348 103.54 -1.48 64.54
C GLY A 348 103.77 -1.47 66.02
N SER A 349 102.77 -1.39 66.87
CA SER A 349 102.82 -1.43 68.30
C SER A 349 103.31 -2.80 68.82
N VAL A 350 102.93 -3.90 68.19
CA VAL A 350 103.42 -5.27 68.47
C VAL A 350 104.91 -5.41 68.11
N GLU A 351 105.32 -4.82 66.97
CA GLU A 351 106.74 -4.78 66.61
C GLU A 351 107.56 -4.00 67.63
N GLU A 352 107.13 -2.81 68.09
CA GLU A 352 107.77 -1.99 69.11
C GLU A 352 107.86 -2.74 70.47
N LEU A 353 106.70 -3.38 70.84
CA LEU A 353 106.70 -4.23 72.03
C LEU A 353 107.67 -5.39 71.93
N THR A 354 107.76 -6.04 70.76
CA THR A 354 108.65 -7.14 70.47
C THR A 354 110.13 -6.67 70.58
N ALA A 355 110.41 -5.49 69.96
CA ALA A 355 111.74 -4.90 70.09
C ALA A 355 112.08 -4.54 71.53
N THR A 356 111.10 -3.98 72.29
CA THR A 356 111.29 -3.66 73.73
C THR A 356 111.49 -4.94 74.54
N ILE A 357 110.74 -6.01 74.32
CA ILE A 357 110.95 -7.28 74.98
C ILE A 357 112.31 -7.88 74.64
N THR A 358 112.74 -7.75 73.38
CA THR A 358 114.04 -8.23 72.94
C THR A 358 115.13 -7.44 73.67
N ASN A 359 114.96 -6.08 73.73
CA ASN A 359 115.97 -5.22 74.53
C ASN A 359 115.97 -5.56 75.99
N ILE A 360 114.86 -5.79 76.62
CA ILE A 360 114.77 -6.24 78.04
C ILE A 360 115.42 -7.60 78.20
N THR A 361 115.17 -8.58 77.29
CA THR A 361 115.72 -9.89 77.32
C THR A 361 117.22 -9.84 77.19
N ASP A 362 117.74 -9.01 76.30
CA ASP A 362 119.18 -8.77 76.13
C ASP A 362 119.81 -8.09 77.39
N SER A 363 119.02 -7.19 78.00
CA SER A 363 119.51 -6.53 79.27
C SER A 363 119.50 -7.54 80.43
N VAL A 364 118.55 -8.43 80.53
CA VAL A 364 118.48 -9.46 81.58
C VAL A 364 119.57 -10.57 81.37
N THR A 365 119.90 -10.85 80.06
CA THR A 365 120.99 -11.84 79.81
C THR A 365 122.37 -11.32 80.03
N ARG A 366 122.50 -9.97 80.13
CA ARG A 366 123.79 -9.33 80.41
C ARG A 366 123.99 -9.06 81.88
N THR A 367 123.06 -9.33 82.74
CA THR A 367 123.28 -9.17 84.25
C THR A 367 123.49 -10.54 84.84
#